data_720fa256839f8aea3142e3b0f404d122
#
_entry.id   720fa256839f8aea3142e3b0f404d122
#
_cell.length_a   1.000
_cell.length_b   1.000
_cell.length_c   1.000
_cell.angle_alpha   90.00
_cell.angle_beta   90.00
_cell.angle_gamma   90.00
#
_symmetry.space_group_name_H-M   'P 1'
#
loop_
_entity.id
_entity.type
_entity.pdbx_description
1 polymer ?
#
loop_
_entity_poly.entity_id
_entity_poly.type
_entity_poly.pdbx_seq_one_letter_code
_entity_poly.pdbx_strand_id
1 'polypeptide(L)'
;MVFTPESGYNLPGVAFGHDWLTGVARYAGLLEHLASWGIVSAAPDTERGLAPSVLNLAFDLGTALDIAAGVRLGPGKISVHTGKLGVIGHGFGGSAAVFAAAGMKAKPQAVAALYPAITNPPAEQPASTLNVPGVVFSAPESAKALRSNAVELWQAWDTATLRIVAKAQPTGLAEGRRLTTAFGLGAPDRKTQKTTRALLTGYLLYALSRDKTYRDFADPDVQLPKTLPMGDEAAPLSPEEKFVALLKG
;
A
#
# COMPACT_ATOMS: atom_id res chain seq x y z
N MET A 1 -7.01 13.24 -6.47
CA MET A 1 -5.76 13.94 -6.83
C MET A 1 -4.97 13.07 -7.78
N VAL A 2 -4.19 13.67 -8.71
CA VAL A 2 -3.35 12.90 -9.64
C VAL A 2 -1.94 13.48 -9.62
N PHE A 3 -0.93 12.62 -9.51
CA PHE A 3 0.49 12.94 -9.51
C PHE A 3 1.13 12.32 -10.75
N THR A 4 1.84 13.12 -11.54
CA THR A 4 2.34 12.71 -12.85
C THR A 4 3.77 13.20 -13.06
N PRO A 5 4.58 12.52 -13.89
CA PRO A 5 5.76 13.14 -14.46
C PRO A 5 5.36 14.35 -15.35
N GLU A 6 6.33 15.12 -15.80
CA GLU A 6 6.08 16.27 -16.68
C GLU A 6 5.52 15.85 -18.05
N SER A 7 5.93 14.70 -18.55
CA SER A 7 5.48 14.11 -19.82
C SER A 7 5.78 12.62 -19.87
N GLY A 8 5.16 11.92 -20.81
CA GLY A 8 5.41 10.51 -21.08
C GLY A 8 4.16 9.78 -21.58
N TYR A 9 4.37 8.81 -22.45
CA TYR A 9 3.30 8.00 -23.00
C TYR A 9 3.44 6.53 -22.61
N ASN A 10 2.31 5.85 -22.47
CA ASN A 10 2.27 4.44 -22.08
C ASN A 10 2.94 4.16 -20.73
N LEU A 11 2.81 5.10 -19.81
CA LEU A 11 3.39 5.01 -18.47
C LEU A 11 2.63 3.98 -17.60
N PRO A 12 3.30 3.39 -16.61
CA PRO A 12 2.60 2.66 -15.57
C PRO A 12 1.75 3.60 -14.72
N GLY A 13 0.63 3.10 -14.21
CA GLY A 13 -0.28 3.85 -13.35
C GLY A 13 -0.69 3.06 -12.13
N VAL A 14 -0.85 3.75 -11.00
CA VAL A 14 -1.35 3.17 -9.76
C VAL A 14 -2.49 3.99 -9.18
N ALA A 15 -3.48 3.32 -8.57
CA ALA A 15 -4.37 3.96 -7.62
C ALA A 15 -3.80 3.85 -6.22
N PHE A 16 -3.86 4.94 -5.43
CA PHE A 16 -3.33 4.98 -4.05
C PHE A 16 -4.44 5.24 -3.04
N GLY A 17 -4.59 4.33 -2.06
CA GLY A 17 -5.48 4.46 -0.91
C GLY A 17 -4.76 5.01 0.31
N HIS A 18 -5.31 6.07 0.90
CA HIS A 18 -4.80 6.67 2.14
C HIS A 18 -5.26 5.91 3.39
N ASP A 19 -4.60 6.15 4.52
CA ASP A 19 -4.96 5.57 5.81
C ASP A 19 -6.16 6.30 6.45
N TRP A 20 -6.76 5.65 7.45
CA TRP A 20 -7.87 6.17 8.25
C TRP A 20 -7.56 7.55 8.83
N LEU A 21 -8.55 8.44 8.81
CA LEU A 21 -8.44 9.84 9.27
C LEU A 21 -7.26 10.61 8.64
N THR A 22 -6.84 10.19 7.46
CA THR A 22 -5.72 10.79 6.75
C THR A 22 -6.15 11.17 5.35
N GLY A 23 -5.74 12.31 4.83
CA GLY A 23 -6.00 12.72 3.43
C GLY A 23 -4.79 12.49 2.54
N VAL A 24 -5.03 12.47 1.23
CA VAL A 24 -4.02 12.24 0.18
C VAL A 24 -2.85 13.24 0.26
N ALA A 25 -3.10 14.50 0.64
CA ALA A 25 -2.06 15.51 0.77
C ALA A 25 -0.91 15.11 1.73
N ARG A 26 -1.15 14.18 2.65
CA ARG A 26 -0.13 13.66 3.57
C ARG A 26 0.77 12.58 2.96
N TYR A 27 0.57 12.26 1.71
CA TYR A 27 1.37 11.31 0.93
C TYR A 27 1.99 11.97 -0.31
N ALA A 28 1.93 13.31 -0.38
CA ALA A 28 2.42 14.05 -1.55
C ALA A 28 3.85 13.65 -1.91
N GLY A 29 4.76 13.63 -0.95
CA GLY A 29 6.14 13.26 -1.24
C GLY A 29 6.34 11.78 -1.64
N LEU A 30 5.46 10.85 -1.23
CA LEU A 30 5.46 9.49 -1.75
C LEU A 30 4.99 9.47 -3.22
N LEU A 31 3.89 10.14 -3.52
CA LEU A 31 3.26 10.12 -4.85
C LEU A 31 4.08 10.94 -5.87
N GLU A 32 4.66 12.05 -5.46
CA GLU A 32 5.64 12.82 -6.25
C GLU A 32 6.91 12.00 -6.53
N HIS A 33 7.37 11.23 -5.53
CA HIS A 33 8.50 10.33 -5.74
C HIS A 33 8.16 9.26 -6.80
N LEU A 34 6.99 8.64 -6.77
CA LEU A 34 6.57 7.70 -7.80
C LEU A 34 6.49 8.38 -9.18
N ALA A 35 5.95 9.60 -9.24
CA ALA A 35 5.91 10.39 -10.46
C ALA A 35 7.31 10.68 -11.03
N SER A 36 8.30 10.98 -10.18
CA SER A 36 9.69 11.18 -10.61
C SER A 36 10.34 9.91 -11.20
N TRP A 37 9.76 8.74 -10.93
CA TRP A 37 10.14 7.46 -11.54
C TRP A 37 9.25 7.04 -12.71
N GLY A 38 8.43 7.96 -13.23
CA GLY A 38 7.57 7.72 -14.38
C GLY A 38 6.28 6.95 -14.07
N ILE A 39 5.90 6.84 -12.81
CA ILE A 39 4.68 6.13 -12.37
C ILE A 39 3.59 7.17 -12.08
N VAL A 40 2.52 7.16 -12.85
CA VAL A 40 1.35 8.01 -12.61
C VAL A 40 0.58 7.48 -11.40
N SER A 41 0.21 8.35 -10.46
CA SER A 41 -0.55 7.96 -9.27
C SER A 41 -1.87 8.73 -9.21
N ALA A 42 -3.00 8.01 -9.18
CA ALA A 42 -4.34 8.56 -8.97
C ALA A 42 -4.80 8.21 -7.55
N ALA A 43 -5.14 9.22 -6.75
CA ALA A 43 -5.48 9.03 -5.35
C ALA A 43 -6.84 9.70 -5.03
N PRO A 44 -7.92 8.91 -4.80
CA PRO A 44 -9.17 9.44 -4.27
C PRO A 44 -8.96 9.98 -2.85
N ASP A 45 -9.57 11.11 -2.53
CA ASP A 45 -9.50 11.76 -1.20
C ASP A 45 -10.88 11.67 -0.50
N THR A 46 -11.50 10.52 -0.62
CA THR A 46 -12.80 10.12 -0.06
C THR A 46 -12.61 9.34 1.24
N GLU A 47 -13.68 8.94 1.90
CA GLU A 47 -13.67 8.06 3.09
C GLU A 47 -12.77 8.57 4.23
N ARG A 48 -12.75 9.89 4.46
CA ARG A 48 -11.92 10.56 5.49
C ARG A 48 -12.60 10.70 6.85
N GLY A 49 -13.83 10.19 6.98
CA GLY A 49 -14.64 10.29 8.18
C GLY A 49 -14.18 9.37 9.33
N LEU A 50 -14.91 9.44 10.45
CA LEU A 50 -14.65 8.59 11.62
C LEU A 50 -15.03 7.12 11.37
N ALA A 51 -16.02 6.87 10.50
CA ALA A 51 -16.48 5.53 10.14
C ALA A 51 -16.39 5.34 8.60
N PRO A 52 -15.19 5.20 8.04
CA PRO A 52 -15.03 5.02 6.60
C PRO A 52 -15.42 3.61 6.17
N SER A 53 -15.89 3.48 4.93
CA SER A 53 -16.16 2.19 4.30
C SER A 53 -14.95 1.74 3.47
N VAL A 54 -14.40 0.57 3.81
CA VAL A 54 -13.29 -0.02 3.03
C VAL A 54 -13.74 -0.38 1.61
N LEU A 55 -14.99 -0.79 1.45
CA LEU A 55 -15.55 -1.15 0.14
C LEU A 55 -15.77 0.08 -0.75
N ASN A 56 -16.22 1.20 -0.17
CA ASN A 56 -16.34 2.46 -0.92
C ASN A 56 -14.97 2.96 -1.37
N LEU A 57 -13.97 2.96 -0.47
CA LEU A 57 -12.61 3.35 -0.86
C LEU A 57 -12.05 2.41 -1.93
N ALA A 58 -12.30 1.11 -1.84
CA ALA A 58 -11.90 0.13 -2.85
C ALA A 58 -12.55 0.42 -4.22
N PHE A 59 -13.83 0.75 -4.25
CA PHE A 59 -14.54 1.16 -5.46
C PHE A 59 -13.95 2.44 -6.05
N ASP A 60 -13.67 3.44 -5.21
CA ASP A 60 -13.07 4.71 -5.63
C ASP A 60 -11.65 4.52 -6.19
N LEU A 61 -10.87 3.59 -5.63
CA LEU A 61 -9.55 3.23 -6.17
C LEU A 61 -9.66 2.66 -7.59
N GLY A 62 -10.58 1.74 -7.83
CA GLY A 62 -10.84 1.19 -9.16
C GLY A 62 -11.24 2.29 -10.15
N THR A 63 -12.20 3.13 -9.75
CA THR A 63 -12.69 4.27 -10.56
C THR A 63 -11.56 5.27 -10.88
N ALA A 64 -10.75 5.63 -9.90
CA ALA A 64 -9.63 6.56 -10.09
C ALA A 64 -8.60 6.01 -11.08
N LEU A 65 -8.34 4.70 -11.04
CA LEU A 65 -7.44 4.03 -11.96
C LEU A 65 -8.00 3.99 -13.38
N ASP A 66 -9.27 3.66 -13.53
CA ASP A 66 -9.96 3.65 -14.82
C ASP A 66 -9.97 5.04 -15.47
N ILE A 67 -10.25 6.10 -14.70
CA ILE A 67 -10.18 7.48 -15.18
C ILE A 67 -8.76 7.82 -15.62
N ALA A 68 -7.74 7.54 -14.78
CA ALA A 68 -6.35 7.86 -15.09
C ALA A 68 -5.85 7.14 -16.35
N ALA A 69 -6.31 5.91 -16.60
CA ALA A 69 -5.97 5.13 -17.79
C ALA A 69 -6.79 5.53 -19.03
N GLY A 70 -8.00 6.05 -18.83
CA GLY A 70 -8.94 6.40 -19.91
C GLY A 70 -8.75 7.77 -20.52
N VAL A 71 -7.97 8.67 -19.88
CA VAL A 71 -7.82 10.06 -20.33
C VAL A 71 -6.36 10.44 -20.60
N ARG A 72 -6.16 11.48 -21.39
CA ARG A 72 -4.88 12.16 -21.54
C ARG A 72 -4.70 13.16 -20.40
N LEU A 73 -3.60 13.04 -19.67
CA LEU A 73 -3.27 13.91 -18.56
C LEU A 73 -2.24 14.99 -18.98
N GLY A 74 -1.99 15.99 -18.13
CA GLY A 74 -0.98 17.02 -18.32
C GLY A 74 -1.01 17.69 -19.68
N PRO A 75 -2.03 18.44 -20.01
CA PRO A 75 -2.51 18.96 -21.31
C PRO A 75 -2.16 18.02 -22.51
N GLY A 76 -2.53 16.74 -22.39
CA GLY A 76 -2.36 15.75 -23.45
C GLY A 76 -0.97 15.11 -23.57
N LYS A 77 -0.01 15.50 -22.73
CA LYS A 77 1.38 15.03 -22.79
C LYS A 77 1.64 13.72 -22.06
N ILE A 78 0.66 13.20 -21.33
CA ILE A 78 0.80 12.02 -20.49
C ILE A 78 -0.30 11.02 -20.82
N SER A 79 0.06 9.75 -20.97
CA SER A 79 -0.91 8.65 -21.03
C SER A 79 -0.46 7.47 -20.20
N VAL A 80 -1.43 6.82 -19.56
CA VAL A 80 -1.24 5.59 -18.81
C VAL A 80 -1.56 4.39 -19.69
N HIS A 81 -0.78 3.32 -19.57
CA HIS A 81 -0.98 2.08 -20.31
C HIS A 81 -1.92 1.16 -19.52
N THR A 82 -3.04 0.75 -20.11
CA THR A 82 -4.06 -0.10 -19.47
C THR A 82 -3.54 -1.48 -19.03
N GLY A 83 -2.47 -1.98 -19.60
CA GLY A 83 -1.80 -3.22 -19.19
C GLY A 83 -0.67 -3.03 -18.16
N LYS A 84 -0.48 -1.82 -17.59
CA LYS A 84 0.55 -1.52 -16.59
C LYS A 84 -0.08 -0.84 -15.37
N LEU A 85 -1.14 -1.41 -14.85
CA LEU A 85 -1.92 -0.85 -13.76
C LEU A 85 -1.68 -1.59 -12.46
N GLY A 86 -1.59 -0.84 -11.35
CA GLY A 86 -1.48 -1.38 -10.01
C GLY A 86 -2.41 -0.67 -9.03
N VAL A 87 -2.67 -1.32 -7.90
CA VAL A 87 -3.39 -0.71 -6.78
C VAL A 87 -2.52 -0.80 -5.53
N ILE A 88 -2.33 0.32 -4.87
CA ILE A 88 -1.48 0.42 -3.69
C ILE A 88 -2.18 1.21 -2.59
N GLY A 89 -1.79 1.03 -1.34
CA GLY A 89 -2.36 1.84 -0.27
C GLY A 89 -1.66 1.63 1.06
N HIS A 90 -1.93 2.53 1.99
CA HIS A 90 -1.36 2.53 3.34
C HIS A 90 -2.45 2.30 4.39
N GLY A 91 -2.15 1.50 5.40
CA GLY A 91 -3.05 1.24 6.51
C GLY A 91 -4.41 0.74 6.05
N PHE A 92 -5.47 1.47 6.35
CA PHE A 92 -6.83 1.21 5.87
C PHE A 92 -6.89 1.15 4.32
N GLY A 93 -6.20 2.08 3.62
CA GLY A 93 -6.07 2.06 2.17
C GLY A 93 -5.29 0.86 1.63
N GLY A 94 -4.38 0.29 2.43
CA GLY A 94 -3.67 -0.95 2.08
C GLY A 94 -4.62 -2.14 1.99
N SER A 95 -5.52 -2.28 2.95
CA SER A 95 -6.59 -3.27 2.91
C SER A 95 -7.60 -2.99 1.80
N ALA A 96 -7.97 -1.70 1.58
CA ALA A 96 -8.84 -1.31 0.47
C ALA A 96 -8.25 -1.64 -0.91
N ALA A 97 -6.92 -1.58 -1.07
CA ALA A 97 -6.24 -1.96 -2.31
C ALA A 97 -6.44 -3.44 -2.68
N VAL A 98 -6.49 -4.33 -1.68
CA VAL A 98 -6.78 -5.76 -1.88
C VAL A 98 -8.23 -5.95 -2.33
N PHE A 99 -9.20 -5.29 -1.68
CA PHE A 99 -10.60 -5.32 -2.11
C PHE A 99 -10.77 -4.77 -3.54
N ALA A 100 -10.11 -3.66 -3.87
CA ALA A 100 -10.16 -3.08 -5.20
C ALA A 100 -9.65 -4.08 -6.25
N ALA A 101 -8.47 -4.67 -6.03
CA ALA A 101 -7.90 -5.65 -6.94
C ALA A 101 -8.80 -6.89 -7.12
N ALA A 102 -9.42 -7.35 -6.04
CA ALA A 102 -10.35 -8.48 -6.10
C ALA A 102 -11.64 -8.12 -6.85
N GLY A 103 -12.17 -6.91 -6.66
CA GLY A 103 -13.41 -6.44 -7.29
C GLY A 103 -13.26 -5.99 -8.76
N MET A 104 -12.07 -5.60 -9.20
CA MET A 104 -11.85 -5.13 -10.58
C MET A 104 -12.07 -6.26 -11.60
N LYS A 105 -12.81 -5.94 -12.68
CA LYS A 105 -13.03 -6.86 -13.79
C LYS A 105 -11.73 -7.16 -14.54
N ALA A 106 -10.99 -6.13 -14.91
CA ALA A 106 -9.63 -6.25 -15.43
C ALA A 106 -8.67 -6.19 -14.24
N LYS A 107 -8.06 -7.34 -13.90
CA LYS A 107 -7.16 -7.41 -12.74
C LYS A 107 -5.92 -6.53 -12.91
N PRO A 108 -5.48 -5.82 -11.86
CA PRO A 108 -4.22 -5.07 -11.92
C PRO A 108 -3.03 -6.01 -12.05
N GLN A 109 -1.90 -5.49 -12.51
CA GLN A 109 -0.64 -6.26 -12.63
C GLN A 109 0.10 -6.38 -11.29
N ALA A 110 -0.20 -5.51 -10.33
CA ALA A 110 0.45 -5.47 -9.04
C ALA A 110 -0.46 -4.87 -7.96
N VAL A 111 -0.31 -5.36 -6.74
CA VAL A 111 -0.93 -4.77 -5.55
C VAL A 111 0.13 -4.57 -4.47
N ALA A 112 0.11 -3.42 -3.78
CA ALA A 112 0.98 -3.22 -2.63
C ALA A 112 0.18 -2.74 -1.41
N ALA A 113 0.17 -3.55 -0.36
CA ALA A 113 -0.43 -3.23 0.92
C ALA A 113 0.65 -2.76 1.90
N LEU A 114 0.75 -1.44 2.10
CA LEU A 114 1.74 -0.81 2.97
C LEU A 114 1.21 -0.76 4.39
N TYR A 115 1.75 -1.62 5.27
CA TYR A 115 1.35 -1.69 6.67
C TYR A 115 -0.18 -1.78 6.84
N PRO A 116 -0.85 -2.75 6.20
CA PRO A 116 -2.31 -2.80 6.15
C PRO A 116 -2.93 -2.88 7.54
N ALA A 117 -4.13 -2.34 7.66
CA ALA A 117 -4.89 -2.31 8.89
C ALA A 117 -6.08 -3.27 8.83
N ILE A 118 -6.50 -3.77 10.00
CA ILE A 118 -7.72 -4.56 10.14
C ILE A 118 -8.93 -3.74 9.65
N THR A 119 -9.78 -4.36 8.86
CA THR A 119 -11.00 -3.76 8.31
C THR A 119 -12.21 -4.66 8.54
N ASN A 120 -13.40 -4.10 8.38
CA ASN A 120 -14.65 -4.85 8.33
C ASN A 120 -15.39 -4.49 7.02
N PRO A 121 -15.57 -5.46 6.10
CA PRO A 121 -15.14 -6.86 6.17
C PRO A 121 -13.60 -7.01 6.17
N PRO A 122 -13.07 -8.18 6.58
CA PRO A 122 -11.63 -8.43 6.64
C PRO A 122 -11.04 -8.64 5.23
N ALA A 123 -9.88 -8.02 4.96
CA ALA A 123 -9.23 -8.05 3.64
C ALA A 123 -8.62 -9.41 3.30
N GLU A 124 -8.45 -10.30 4.27
CA GLU A 124 -8.00 -11.69 4.10
C GLU A 124 -8.97 -12.51 3.24
N GLN A 125 -10.27 -12.19 3.32
CA GLN A 125 -11.28 -12.90 2.52
C GLN A 125 -11.06 -12.73 1.01
N PRO A 126 -11.01 -11.52 0.43
CA PRO A 126 -10.70 -11.38 -0.99
C PRO A 126 -9.25 -11.74 -1.33
N ALA A 127 -8.30 -11.61 -0.39
CA ALA A 127 -6.90 -11.98 -0.61
C ALA A 127 -6.74 -13.46 -0.94
N SER A 128 -7.48 -14.35 -0.27
CA SER A 128 -7.41 -15.81 -0.46
C SER A 128 -7.78 -16.29 -1.88
N THR A 129 -8.44 -15.45 -2.65
CA THR A 129 -8.83 -15.75 -4.03
C THR A 129 -8.08 -14.91 -5.07
N LEU A 130 -7.18 -14.04 -4.61
CA LEU A 130 -6.49 -13.08 -5.47
C LEU A 130 -5.23 -13.68 -6.10
N ASN A 131 -5.27 -13.93 -7.40
CA ASN A 131 -4.15 -14.46 -8.18
C ASN A 131 -3.27 -13.36 -8.82
N VAL A 132 -3.23 -12.18 -8.20
CA VAL A 132 -2.40 -11.05 -8.64
C VAL A 132 -1.15 -10.99 -7.79
N PRO A 133 0.04 -10.80 -8.37
CA PRO A 133 1.26 -10.59 -7.59
C PRO A 133 1.12 -9.42 -6.62
N GLY A 134 1.51 -9.63 -5.37
CA GLY A 134 1.41 -8.62 -4.33
C GLY A 134 2.66 -8.46 -3.49
N VAL A 135 2.75 -7.33 -2.82
CA VAL A 135 3.70 -7.12 -1.73
C VAL A 135 2.96 -6.56 -0.52
N VAL A 136 3.19 -7.18 0.62
CA VAL A 136 2.68 -6.71 1.92
C VAL A 136 3.86 -6.18 2.72
N PHE A 137 3.81 -4.91 3.11
CA PHE A 137 4.81 -4.33 4.00
C PHE A 137 4.33 -4.43 5.45
N SER A 138 5.24 -4.90 6.30
CA SER A 138 5.01 -5.03 7.73
C SER A 138 6.12 -4.31 8.50
N ALA A 139 5.85 -3.91 9.73
CA ALA A 139 6.87 -3.50 10.69
C ALA A 139 7.18 -4.66 11.66
N PRO A 140 8.34 -4.67 12.32
CA PRO A 140 8.71 -5.76 13.23
C PRO A 140 7.69 -6.04 14.33
N GLU A 141 7.02 -5.00 14.81
CA GLU A 141 6.00 -5.09 15.86
C GLU A 141 4.57 -5.24 15.32
N SER A 142 4.38 -5.26 13.99
CA SER A 142 3.04 -5.31 13.39
C SER A 142 2.30 -6.61 13.71
N ALA A 143 3.02 -7.72 13.82
CA ALA A 143 2.43 -9.01 14.22
C ALA A 143 1.79 -8.97 15.62
N LYS A 144 2.27 -8.08 16.49
CA LYS A 144 1.78 -7.86 17.86
C LYS A 144 0.84 -6.65 17.95
N ALA A 145 0.68 -5.87 16.87
CA ALA A 145 -0.14 -4.67 16.88
C ALA A 145 -1.62 -5.02 16.63
N LEU A 146 -2.50 -4.65 17.58
CA LEU A 146 -3.94 -4.94 17.53
C LEU A 146 -4.66 -4.38 16.28
N ARG A 147 -4.07 -3.46 15.56
CA ARG A 147 -4.67 -2.82 14.37
C ARG A 147 -4.05 -3.23 13.05
N SER A 148 -2.97 -4.03 13.07
CA SER A 148 -2.32 -4.54 11.87
C SER A 148 -2.87 -5.92 11.52
N ASN A 149 -3.03 -6.18 10.23
CA ASN A 149 -3.32 -7.52 9.70
C ASN A 149 -2.30 -7.94 8.63
N ALA A 150 -1.10 -7.34 8.66
CA ALA A 150 -0.12 -7.55 7.60
C ALA A 150 0.30 -9.01 7.43
N VAL A 151 0.47 -9.73 8.53
CA VAL A 151 0.89 -11.15 8.50
C VAL A 151 -0.27 -12.03 8.09
N GLU A 152 -1.46 -11.83 8.67
CA GLU A 152 -2.67 -12.55 8.34
C GLU A 152 -3.06 -12.35 6.86
N LEU A 153 -2.95 -11.13 6.38
CA LEU A 153 -3.22 -10.79 4.98
C LEU A 153 -2.24 -11.51 4.04
N TRP A 154 -0.95 -11.49 4.36
CA TRP A 154 0.07 -12.20 3.58
C TRP A 154 -0.16 -13.71 3.60
N GLN A 155 -0.49 -14.31 4.75
CA GLN A 155 -0.78 -15.74 4.86
C GLN A 155 -1.99 -16.17 4.04
N ALA A 156 -2.97 -15.30 3.88
CA ALA A 156 -4.15 -15.56 3.06
C ALA A 156 -3.92 -15.34 1.56
N TRP A 157 -2.80 -14.72 1.17
CA TRP A 157 -2.56 -14.29 -0.21
C TRP A 157 -1.35 -15.02 -0.83
N ASP A 158 -1.59 -16.15 -1.49
CA ASP A 158 -0.56 -17.07 -2.00
C ASP A 158 0.49 -16.43 -2.92
N THR A 159 0.11 -15.39 -3.67
CA THR A 159 1.00 -14.71 -4.63
C THR A 159 1.67 -13.46 -4.07
N ALA A 160 1.53 -13.20 -2.78
CA ALA A 160 2.12 -12.01 -2.15
C ALA A 160 3.48 -12.31 -1.49
N THR A 161 4.38 -11.34 -1.57
CA THR A 161 5.65 -11.31 -0.83
C THR A 161 5.52 -10.47 0.44
N LEU A 162 5.94 -10.99 1.58
CA LEU A 162 6.02 -10.19 2.82
C LEU A 162 7.37 -9.47 2.90
N ARG A 163 7.35 -8.19 3.23
CA ARG A 163 8.55 -7.38 3.50
C ARG A 163 8.46 -6.73 4.88
N ILE A 164 9.19 -7.27 5.84
CA ILE A 164 9.27 -6.70 7.18
C ILE A 164 10.31 -5.58 7.16
N VAL A 165 9.86 -4.34 7.17
CA VAL A 165 10.74 -3.17 7.07
C VAL A 165 11.35 -2.86 8.44
N ALA A 166 12.67 -3.00 8.54
CA ALA A 166 13.41 -2.82 9.79
C ALA A 166 13.20 -1.43 10.38
N LYS A 167 12.84 -1.35 11.66
CA LYS A 167 12.61 -0.10 12.40
C LYS A 167 11.51 0.80 11.80
N ALA A 168 10.63 0.26 10.97
CA ALA A 168 9.52 1.03 10.44
C ALA A 168 8.52 1.40 11.54
N GLN A 169 8.01 2.62 11.43
CA GLN A 169 6.87 3.10 12.19
C GLN A 169 5.69 3.28 11.22
N PRO A 170 4.72 2.35 11.17
CA PRO A 170 3.66 2.36 10.15
C PRO A 170 2.95 3.70 10.00
N THR A 171 2.50 4.29 11.12
CA THR A 171 1.83 5.59 11.15
C THR A 171 2.72 6.76 10.70
N GLY A 172 4.04 6.58 10.74
CA GLY A 172 5.04 7.56 10.32
C GLY A 172 5.23 7.67 8.81
N LEU A 173 4.56 6.81 8.02
CA LEU A 173 4.59 6.91 6.55
C LEU A 173 3.88 8.18 6.07
N ALA A 174 2.80 8.59 6.72
CA ALA A 174 2.10 9.84 6.42
C ALA A 174 2.95 11.05 6.83
N GLU A 175 3.00 12.06 5.96
CA GLU A 175 3.80 13.27 6.11
C GLU A 175 3.08 14.34 6.94
N GLY A 176 3.85 15.28 7.48
CA GLY A 176 3.32 16.40 8.27
C GLY A 176 2.83 15.98 9.67
N ARG A 177 2.82 16.95 10.59
CA ARG A 177 2.34 16.71 11.96
C ARG A 177 0.82 16.72 11.99
N ARG A 178 0.21 15.76 12.70
CA ARG A 178 -1.21 15.78 13.05
C ARG A 178 -1.40 16.50 14.38
N LEU A 179 -2.56 17.11 14.60
CA LEU A 179 -2.98 17.49 15.96
C LEU A 179 -2.97 16.26 16.89
N THR A 180 -3.30 15.10 16.37
CA THR A 180 -3.25 13.81 17.06
C THR A 180 -1.84 13.35 17.45
N THR A 181 -0.77 13.93 16.85
CA THR A 181 0.62 13.66 17.27
C THR A 181 0.86 14.15 18.70
N ALA A 182 0.16 15.20 19.14
CA ALA A 182 0.19 15.68 20.52
C ALA A 182 -0.41 14.66 21.52
N PHE A 183 -1.22 13.72 21.04
CA PHE A 183 -1.82 12.64 21.81
C PHE A 183 -1.11 11.28 21.59
N GLY A 184 0.14 11.28 21.12
CA GLY A 184 0.92 10.07 20.94
C GLY A 184 0.56 9.21 19.72
N LEU A 185 -0.33 9.69 18.84
CA LEU A 185 -0.75 8.96 17.65
C LEU A 185 0.18 9.26 16.45
N GLY A 186 1.37 8.65 16.46
CA GLY A 186 2.32 8.55 15.36
C GLY A 186 2.83 9.87 14.78
N ALA A 187 4.13 10.13 14.96
CA ALA A 187 4.83 11.21 14.29
C ALA A 187 5.30 10.76 12.91
N PRO A 188 5.44 11.69 11.93
CA PRO A 188 6.08 11.40 10.66
C PRO A 188 7.49 10.85 10.88
N ASP A 189 7.82 9.72 10.25
CA ASP A 189 9.17 9.14 10.33
C ASP A 189 9.85 9.11 8.96
N ARG A 190 10.84 9.97 8.80
CA ARG A 190 11.60 10.10 7.54
C ARG A 190 12.31 8.80 7.14
N LYS A 191 12.70 7.96 8.10
CA LYS A 191 13.38 6.68 7.79
C LYS A 191 12.39 5.70 7.20
N THR A 192 11.21 5.55 7.81
CA THR A 192 10.11 4.76 7.27
C THR A 192 9.72 5.25 5.88
N GLN A 193 9.49 6.55 5.70
CA GLN A 193 9.12 7.14 4.40
C GLN A 193 10.16 6.82 3.32
N LYS A 194 11.45 7.09 3.59
CA LYS A 194 12.53 6.83 2.62
C LYS A 194 12.67 5.36 2.26
N THR A 195 12.60 4.47 3.25
CA THR A 195 12.76 3.03 3.01
C THR A 195 11.55 2.47 2.26
N THR A 196 10.33 2.84 2.68
CA THR A 196 9.09 2.40 2.01
C THR A 196 9.04 2.88 0.57
N ARG A 197 9.41 4.16 0.30
CA ARG A 197 9.49 4.69 -1.08
C ARG A 197 10.43 3.85 -1.95
N ALA A 198 11.64 3.56 -1.48
CA ALA A 198 12.62 2.80 -2.24
C ALA A 198 12.13 1.37 -2.55
N LEU A 199 11.64 0.66 -1.54
CA LEU A 199 11.15 -0.71 -1.69
C LEU A 199 9.92 -0.77 -2.61
N LEU A 200 8.96 0.13 -2.43
CA LEU A 200 7.75 0.21 -3.24
C LEU A 200 8.08 0.54 -4.70
N THR A 201 8.95 1.52 -4.94
CA THR A 201 9.33 1.93 -6.30
C THR A 201 10.00 0.78 -7.04
N GLY A 202 10.97 0.09 -6.42
CA GLY A 202 11.60 -1.08 -7.02
C GLY A 202 10.60 -2.18 -7.36
N TYR A 203 9.70 -2.50 -6.44
CA TYR A 203 8.63 -3.47 -6.71
C TYR A 203 7.76 -3.07 -7.90
N LEU A 204 7.28 -1.82 -7.94
CA LEU A 204 6.41 -1.33 -9.01
C LEU A 204 7.11 -1.28 -10.38
N LEU A 205 8.37 -0.89 -10.44
CA LEU A 205 9.15 -0.87 -11.68
C LEU A 205 9.26 -2.28 -12.29
N TYR A 206 9.51 -3.29 -11.46
CA TYR A 206 9.51 -4.67 -11.94
C TYR A 206 8.09 -5.13 -12.31
N ALA A 207 7.12 -4.99 -11.41
CA ALA A 207 5.80 -5.56 -11.57
C ALA A 207 5.00 -4.93 -12.74
N LEU A 208 5.11 -3.60 -12.92
CA LEU A 208 4.34 -2.86 -13.93
C LEU A 208 5.10 -2.66 -15.24
N SER A 209 6.41 -2.41 -15.17
CA SER A 209 7.23 -2.11 -16.36
C SER A 209 8.09 -3.28 -16.82
N ARG A 210 8.13 -4.39 -16.06
CA ARG A 210 8.96 -5.56 -16.31
C ARG A 210 10.45 -5.22 -16.40
N ASP A 211 10.88 -4.17 -15.69
CA ASP A 211 12.28 -3.79 -15.60
C ASP A 211 13.05 -4.80 -14.73
N LYS A 212 13.82 -5.64 -15.40
CA LYS A 212 14.57 -6.75 -14.77
C LYS A 212 15.63 -6.28 -13.77
N THR A 213 16.05 -5.02 -13.83
CA THR A 213 16.98 -4.39 -12.88
C THR A 213 16.41 -4.44 -11.45
N TYR A 214 15.07 -4.43 -11.32
CA TYR A 214 14.37 -4.41 -10.04
C TYR A 214 13.71 -5.74 -9.69
N ARG A 215 14.08 -6.84 -10.34
CA ARG A 215 13.49 -8.17 -10.09
C ARG A 215 13.53 -8.57 -8.62
N ASP A 216 14.63 -8.31 -7.95
CA ASP A 216 14.89 -8.68 -6.56
C ASP A 216 13.85 -8.10 -5.58
N PHE A 217 13.22 -6.97 -5.96
CA PHE A 217 12.19 -6.34 -5.12
C PHE A 217 10.88 -7.13 -5.06
N ALA A 218 10.62 -7.97 -6.05
CA ALA A 218 9.45 -8.86 -6.10
C ALA A 218 9.79 -10.33 -5.72
N ASP A 219 11.07 -10.69 -5.64
CA ASP A 219 11.53 -12.04 -5.34
C ASP A 219 11.45 -12.29 -3.82
N PRO A 220 10.61 -13.24 -3.33
CA PRO A 220 10.46 -13.48 -1.90
C PRO A 220 11.73 -13.98 -1.23
N ASP A 221 12.60 -14.68 -1.98
CA ASP A 221 13.81 -15.31 -1.44
C ASP A 221 14.98 -14.32 -1.31
N VAL A 222 14.88 -13.14 -1.90
CA VAL A 222 15.93 -12.12 -1.84
C VAL A 222 15.75 -11.22 -0.62
N GLN A 223 16.74 -11.22 0.25
CA GLN A 223 16.81 -10.31 1.39
C GLN A 223 17.22 -8.91 0.93
N LEU A 224 16.29 -7.96 0.96
CA LEU A 224 16.56 -6.57 0.57
C LEU A 224 17.20 -5.77 1.72
N PRO A 225 18.01 -4.72 1.41
CA PRO A 225 18.52 -3.82 2.42
C PRO A 225 17.40 -3.19 3.26
N LYS A 226 17.60 -3.15 4.58
CA LYS A 226 16.63 -2.62 5.56
C LYS A 226 15.31 -3.39 5.66
N THR A 227 15.27 -4.63 5.20
CA THR A 227 14.22 -5.57 5.54
C THR A 227 14.77 -6.63 6.51
N LEU A 228 13.88 -7.27 7.24
CA LEU A 228 14.21 -8.38 8.15
C LEU A 228 13.68 -9.69 7.55
N PRO A 229 14.37 -10.81 7.77
CA PRO A 229 13.80 -12.10 7.48
C PRO A 229 12.57 -12.34 8.37
N MET A 230 11.68 -13.21 7.93
CA MET A 230 10.60 -13.67 8.76
C MET A 230 11.18 -14.60 9.84
N GLY A 231 11.14 -14.15 11.10
CA GLY A 231 11.50 -14.97 12.26
C GLY A 231 10.24 -15.36 13.05
N ASP A 232 10.43 -16.14 14.10
CA ASP A 232 9.32 -16.54 15.00
C ASP A 232 8.57 -15.35 15.63
N GLU A 233 9.22 -14.17 15.70
CA GLU A 233 8.61 -12.91 16.18
C GLU A 233 7.57 -12.32 15.22
N ALA A 234 7.54 -12.75 13.98
CA ALA A 234 6.58 -12.30 12.97
C ALA A 234 5.32 -13.18 12.91
N ALA A 235 5.21 -14.20 13.75
CA ALA A 235 4.01 -14.99 13.85
C ALA A 235 2.85 -14.13 14.41
N PRO A 236 1.65 -14.21 13.83
CA PRO A 236 0.50 -13.49 14.35
C PRO A 236 0.19 -13.94 15.78
N LEU A 237 -0.23 -12.99 16.63
CA LEU A 237 -0.69 -13.31 17.98
C LEU A 237 -1.86 -14.29 17.90
N SER A 238 -1.83 -15.33 18.72
CA SER A 238 -2.97 -16.21 18.93
C SER A 238 -4.17 -15.41 19.47
N PRO A 239 -5.41 -15.91 19.34
CA PRO A 239 -6.58 -15.25 19.92
C PRO A 239 -6.42 -14.99 21.42
N GLU A 240 -5.76 -15.90 22.14
CA GLU A 240 -5.49 -15.80 23.58
C GLU A 240 -4.49 -14.68 23.88
N GLU A 241 -3.41 -14.56 23.10
CA GLU A 241 -2.42 -13.50 23.25
C GLU A 241 -3.03 -12.12 22.91
N LYS A 242 -3.89 -12.04 21.87
CA LYS A 242 -4.66 -10.82 21.56
C LYS A 242 -5.58 -10.42 22.72
N PHE A 243 -6.25 -11.41 23.33
CA PHE A 243 -7.11 -11.17 24.50
C PHE A 243 -6.32 -10.69 25.71
N VAL A 244 -5.17 -11.32 26.02
CA VAL A 244 -4.28 -10.89 27.10
C VAL A 244 -3.72 -9.49 26.87
N ALA A 245 -3.39 -9.13 25.63
CA ALA A 245 -2.92 -7.78 25.28
C ALA A 245 -4.02 -6.72 25.54
N LEU A 246 -5.28 -7.05 25.26
CA LEU A 246 -6.43 -6.16 25.54
C LEU A 246 -6.68 -5.96 27.05
N LEU A 247 -6.34 -6.94 27.89
CA LEU A 247 -6.50 -6.82 29.35
C LEU A 247 -5.39 -5.98 30.00
N LYS A 248 -4.25 -5.79 29.31
CA LYS A 248 -3.07 -5.07 29.85
C LYS A 248 -3.02 -3.60 29.41
N GLY A 249 -3.86 -3.17 28.49
CA GLY A 249 -3.99 -1.77 28.00
C GLY A 249 -5.12 -1.06 28.71
#